data_9dc8d35e04b857de5ff2a53bc59d69f2
#
_entry.id   9dc8d35e04b857de5ff2a53bc59d69f2
#
_cell.length_a   1.000
_cell.length_b   1.000
_cell.length_c   1.000
_cell.angle_alpha   90.00
_cell.angle_beta   90.00
_cell.angle_gamma   90.00
#
_symmetry.space_group_name_H-M   'P 1'
#
loop_
_entity.id
_entity.type
_entity.pdbx_description
1 polymer ?
#
loop_
_entity_poly.entity_id
_entity_poly.type
_entity_poly.pdbx_seq_one_letter_code
_entity_poly.pdbx_strand_id
1 'polypeptide(L)'
;MTDWRDRLDELDSEHRHMLEGGSLSQLFLRYPLYASHPVFIGSFYGFLVGLTLLLPYAYFGNVDDISVMDSLRDWGIQTLMLITLCSFLGGSSSIIASVSKRPPIRLENRRRFLFPFPFIGLAIISVSMMNEIPDYAIFAGWVCFVLPGPLYIHLSYAPRWRIIDRLDRGLQPFDGMTRTIDISDSEEVIATEDDELEEVVDESQSD
;
A
#
# COMPACT_ATOMS: atom_id res chain seq x y z
N MET A 1 -3.06 26.38 -17.77
CA MET A 1 -2.28 25.61 -16.77
C MET A 1 -2.03 24.25 -17.40
N THR A 2 -0.79 23.95 -17.73
CA THR A 2 -0.38 22.62 -18.20
C THR A 2 -0.66 21.61 -17.07
N ASP A 3 -1.37 20.54 -17.39
CA ASP A 3 -1.65 19.46 -16.43
C ASP A 3 -0.30 18.82 -16.02
N TRP A 4 -0.17 18.37 -14.77
CA TRP A 4 1.02 17.65 -14.32
C TRP A 4 1.32 16.41 -15.19
N ARG A 5 0.29 15.88 -15.87
CA ARG A 5 0.43 14.76 -16.82
C ARG A 5 1.25 15.14 -18.04
N ASP A 6 1.01 16.33 -18.61
CA ASP A 6 1.78 16.83 -19.77
C ASP A 6 3.27 16.96 -19.39
N ARG A 7 3.53 17.42 -18.16
CA ARG A 7 4.89 17.53 -17.63
C ARG A 7 5.54 16.18 -17.30
N LEU A 8 4.73 15.19 -16.94
CA LEU A 8 5.21 13.82 -16.72
C LEU A 8 5.70 13.21 -18.04
N ASP A 9 5.04 13.53 -19.15
CA ASP A 9 5.41 13.07 -20.48
C ASP A 9 6.72 13.72 -21.01
N GLU A 10 7.09 14.89 -20.47
CA GLU A 10 8.37 15.57 -20.76
C GLU A 10 9.57 14.97 -20.00
N LEU A 11 9.31 14.14 -18.97
CA LEU A 11 10.36 13.48 -18.21
C LEU A 11 10.97 12.32 -19.00
N ASP A 12 12.23 12.04 -18.71
CA ASP A 12 12.92 10.86 -19.20
C ASP A 12 12.14 9.57 -18.89
N SER A 13 12.19 8.60 -19.77
CA SER A 13 11.40 7.35 -19.73
C SER A 13 11.53 6.62 -18.39
N GLU A 14 12.71 6.65 -17.81
CA GLU A 14 13.08 6.00 -16.57
C GLU A 14 12.44 6.66 -15.34
N HIS A 15 12.52 7.99 -15.26
CA HIS A 15 11.86 8.77 -14.22
C HIS A 15 10.34 8.68 -14.34
N ARG A 16 9.82 8.67 -15.56
CA ARG A 16 8.40 8.46 -15.84
C ARG A 16 7.93 7.11 -15.32
N HIS A 17 8.61 6.02 -15.65
CA HIS A 17 8.25 4.68 -15.21
C HIS A 17 8.30 4.52 -13.68
N MET A 18 9.24 5.19 -13.01
CA MET A 18 9.30 5.25 -11.55
C MET A 18 8.08 5.96 -10.95
N LEU A 19 7.59 7.03 -11.59
CA LEU A 19 6.46 7.83 -11.09
C LEU A 19 5.11 7.20 -11.43
N GLU A 20 4.95 6.56 -12.57
CA GLU A 20 3.72 5.87 -12.96
C GLU A 20 3.38 4.73 -11.99
N GLY A 21 4.40 3.97 -11.53
CA GLY A 21 4.23 2.90 -10.57
C GLY A 21 3.30 1.78 -11.04
N GLY A 22 2.93 0.90 -10.13
CA GLY A 22 2.02 -0.21 -10.43
C GLY A 22 0.57 0.22 -10.65
N SER A 23 -0.25 -0.72 -11.12
CA SER A 23 -1.66 -0.52 -11.50
C SER A 23 -2.52 0.21 -10.45
N LEU A 24 -2.27 -0.02 -9.15
CA LEU A 24 -2.99 0.68 -8.08
C LEU A 24 -2.61 2.16 -8.00
N SER A 25 -1.33 2.49 -8.15
CA SER A 25 -0.90 3.89 -8.19
C SER A 25 -1.50 4.63 -9.38
N GLN A 26 -1.50 3.99 -10.56
CA GLN A 26 -2.11 4.54 -11.77
C GLN A 26 -3.61 4.76 -11.62
N LEU A 27 -4.32 3.87 -10.92
CA LEU A 27 -5.74 4.05 -10.62
C LEU A 27 -6.00 5.32 -9.81
N PHE A 28 -5.22 5.55 -8.75
CA PHE A 28 -5.38 6.73 -7.92
C PHE A 28 -4.95 8.02 -8.62
N LEU A 29 -3.94 7.96 -9.48
CA LEU A 29 -3.48 9.11 -10.28
C LEU A 29 -4.46 9.53 -11.40
N ARG A 30 -5.52 8.74 -11.67
CA ARG A 30 -6.62 9.17 -12.56
C ARG A 30 -7.50 10.24 -11.93
N TYR A 31 -7.53 10.33 -10.59
CA TYR A 31 -8.28 11.34 -9.86
C TYR A 31 -7.48 12.64 -9.70
N PRO A 32 -8.14 13.76 -9.40
CA PRO A 32 -7.45 15.00 -9.08
C PRO A 32 -6.44 14.79 -7.94
N LEU A 33 -5.30 15.48 -8.02
CA LEU A 33 -4.16 15.24 -7.11
C LEU A 33 -4.50 15.43 -5.63
N TYR A 34 -5.44 16.34 -5.31
CA TYR A 34 -5.92 16.54 -3.95
C TYR A 34 -6.69 15.31 -3.42
N ALA A 35 -7.48 14.64 -4.27
CA ALA A 35 -8.20 13.41 -3.90
C ALA A 35 -7.28 12.19 -3.79
N SER A 36 -6.13 12.25 -4.44
CA SER A 36 -5.07 11.22 -4.39
C SER A 36 -4.09 11.42 -3.25
N HIS A 37 -4.36 12.35 -2.32
CA HIS A 37 -3.48 12.60 -1.18
C HIS A 37 -3.36 11.34 -0.30
N PRO A 38 -2.15 11.01 0.24
CA PRO A 38 -1.92 9.82 1.06
C PRO A 38 -2.88 9.63 2.25
N VAL A 39 -3.43 10.70 2.80
CA VAL A 39 -4.50 10.66 3.83
C VAL A 39 -5.73 9.94 3.31
N PHE A 40 -6.22 10.32 2.12
CA PHE A 40 -7.44 9.71 1.55
C PHE A 40 -7.21 8.28 1.11
N ILE A 41 -6.02 7.95 0.61
CA ILE A 41 -5.65 6.57 0.27
C ILE A 41 -5.57 5.72 1.53
N GLY A 42 -5.02 6.26 2.63
CA GLY A 42 -5.03 5.61 3.94
C GLY A 42 -6.46 5.39 4.46
N SER A 43 -7.31 6.41 4.37
CA SER A 43 -8.74 6.30 4.74
C SER A 43 -9.46 5.21 3.95
N PHE A 44 -9.26 5.19 2.65
CA PHE A 44 -9.86 4.20 1.75
C PHE A 44 -9.38 2.79 2.08
N TYR A 45 -8.08 2.62 2.33
CA TYR A 45 -7.54 1.33 2.78
C TYR A 45 -8.15 0.90 4.11
N GLY A 46 -8.21 1.80 5.12
CA GLY A 46 -8.84 1.52 6.41
C GLY A 46 -10.31 1.12 6.28
N PHE A 47 -11.05 1.76 5.36
CA PHE A 47 -12.42 1.38 5.03
C PHE A 47 -12.50 -0.02 4.43
N LEU A 48 -11.65 -0.38 3.47
CA LEU A 48 -11.62 -1.72 2.86
C LEU A 48 -11.31 -2.79 3.91
N VAL A 49 -10.32 -2.54 4.77
CA VAL A 49 -9.98 -3.43 5.90
C VAL A 49 -11.17 -3.59 6.83
N GLY A 50 -11.83 -2.49 7.21
CA GLY A 50 -13.04 -2.51 8.02
C GLY A 50 -14.18 -3.29 7.37
N LEU A 51 -14.34 -3.15 6.05
CA LEU A 51 -15.38 -3.87 5.29
C LEU A 51 -15.18 -5.39 5.34
N THR A 52 -13.94 -5.90 5.32
CA THR A 52 -13.66 -7.33 5.42
C THR A 52 -14.03 -7.91 6.79
N LEU A 53 -14.05 -7.07 7.85
CA LEU A 53 -14.47 -7.46 9.19
C LEU A 53 -15.99 -7.61 9.33
N LEU A 54 -16.78 -7.13 8.37
CA LEU A 54 -18.23 -7.22 8.44
C LEU A 54 -18.70 -8.68 8.56
N LEU A 55 -18.08 -9.60 7.81
CA LEU A 55 -18.44 -11.02 7.85
C LEU A 55 -18.16 -11.68 9.19
N PRO A 56 -16.95 -11.57 9.79
CA PRO A 56 -16.71 -12.04 11.14
C PRO A 56 -17.70 -11.47 12.16
N TYR A 57 -17.90 -10.16 12.18
CA TYR A 57 -18.82 -9.51 13.13
C TYR A 57 -20.27 -9.99 12.98
N ALA A 58 -20.76 -10.12 11.74
CA ALA A 58 -22.10 -10.63 11.48
C ALA A 58 -22.26 -12.10 11.89
N TYR A 59 -21.26 -12.92 11.63
CA TYR A 59 -21.28 -14.34 12.00
C TYR A 59 -21.28 -14.53 13.51
N PHE A 60 -20.36 -13.89 14.23
CA PHE A 60 -20.25 -14.03 15.70
C PHE A 60 -21.41 -13.37 16.43
N GLY A 61 -21.88 -12.22 15.95
CA GLY A 61 -23.08 -11.61 16.51
C GLY A 61 -24.29 -12.55 16.46
N ASN A 62 -24.41 -13.36 15.39
CA ASN A 62 -25.48 -14.35 15.26
C ASN A 62 -25.24 -15.59 16.17
N VAL A 63 -24.00 -16.02 16.34
CA VAL A 63 -23.64 -17.15 17.22
C VAL A 63 -23.86 -16.80 18.69
N ASP A 64 -23.49 -15.59 19.09
CA ASP A 64 -23.59 -15.11 20.48
C ASP A 64 -24.98 -14.51 20.81
N ASP A 65 -25.97 -14.63 19.91
CA ASP A 65 -27.33 -14.10 20.06
C ASP A 65 -27.35 -12.57 20.32
N ILE A 66 -26.37 -11.86 19.78
CA ILE A 66 -26.26 -10.39 19.84
C ILE A 66 -27.20 -9.78 18.81
N SER A 67 -27.85 -8.66 19.16
CA SER A 67 -28.73 -8.00 18.20
C SER A 67 -27.94 -7.52 16.97
N VAL A 68 -28.54 -7.61 15.78
CA VAL A 68 -27.94 -7.14 14.53
C VAL A 68 -27.50 -5.68 14.63
N MET A 69 -28.27 -4.86 15.35
CA MET A 69 -27.96 -3.44 15.53
C MET A 69 -26.69 -3.23 16.39
N ASP A 70 -26.50 -4.02 17.43
CA ASP A 70 -25.31 -3.94 18.28
C ASP A 70 -24.07 -4.44 17.51
N SER A 71 -24.19 -5.55 16.78
CA SER A 71 -23.10 -6.05 15.91
C SER A 71 -22.70 -5.04 14.85
N LEU A 72 -23.65 -4.37 14.21
CA LEU A 72 -23.38 -3.32 13.24
C LEU A 72 -22.75 -2.09 13.89
N ARG A 73 -23.19 -1.72 15.07
CA ARG A 73 -22.59 -0.60 15.81
C ARG A 73 -21.13 -0.89 16.15
N ASP A 74 -20.84 -2.07 16.69
CA ASP A 74 -19.48 -2.45 17.09
C ASP A 74 -18.55 -2.57 15.89
N TRP A 75 -19.02 -3.18 14.80
CA TRP A 75 -18.32 -3.17 13.51
C TRP A 75 -18.08 -1.74 13.00
N GLY A 76 -19.09 -0.87 13.08
CA GLY A 76 -18.98 0.52 12.61
C GLY A 76 -17.95 1.32 13.38
N ILE A 77 -17.93 1.18 14.72
CA ILE A 77 -16.93 1.82 15.58
C ILE A 77 -15.53 1.33 15.22
N GLN A 78 -15.35 0.00 15.09
CA GLN A 78 -14.06 -0.59 14.72
C GLN A 78 -13.59 -0.11 13.36
N THR A 79 -14.49 -0.06 12.37
CA THR A 79 -14.19 0.44 11.02
C THR A 79 -13.78 1.91 11.06
N LEU A 80 -14.48 2.74 11.83
CA LEU A 80 -14.14 4.16 11.99
C LEU A 80 -12.75 4.35 12.63
N MET A 81 -12.42 3.53 13.64
CA MET A 81 -11.08 3.53 14.23
C MET A 81 -10.00 3.16 13.22
N LEU A 82 -10.23 2.15 12.38
CA LEU A 82 -9.31 1.74 11.32
C LEU A 82 -9.12 2.83 10.26
N ILE A 83 -10.20 3.47 9.82
CA ILE A 83 -10.16 4.60 8.89
C ILE A 83 -9.30 5.72 9.49
N THR A 84 -9.58 6.09 10.73
CA THR A 84 -8.86 7.18 11.42
C THR A 84 -7.36 6.85 11.57
N LEU A 85 -7.04 5.64 12.00
CA LEU A 85 -5.65 5.17 12.14
C LEU A 85 -4.91 5.21 10.81
N CYS A 86 -5.50 4.61 9.77
CA CYS A 86 -4.87 4.55 8.45
C CYS A 86 -4.77 5.92 7.79
N SER A 87 -5.75 6.83 8.00
CA SER A 87 -5.66 8.23 7.62
C SER A 87 -4.48 8.94 8.27
N PHE A 88 -4.35 8.79 9.57
CA PHE A 88 -3.26 9.38 10.33
C PHE A 88 -1.88 8.87 9.86
N LEU A 89 -1.76 7.55 9.66
CA LEU A 89 -0.54 6.95 9.12
C LEU A 89 -0.24 7.43 7.69
N GLY A 90 -1.25 7.60 6.85
CA GLY A 90 -1.12 8.18 5.51
C GLY A 90 -0.63 9.63 5.55
N GLY A 91 -1.20 10.45 6.42
CA GLY A 91 -0.78 11.83 6.64
C GLY A 91 0.65 11.95 7.17
N SER A 92 0.97 11.17 8.18
CA SER A 92 2.32 11.09 8.75
C SER A 92 3.35 10.65 7.69
N SER A 93 2.98 9.69 6.83
CA SER A 93 3.82 9.22 5.73
C SER A 93 4.09 10.33 4.72
N SER A 94 3.10 11.18 4.42
CA SER A 94 3.27 12.34 3.54
C SER A 94 4.23 13.37 4.13
N ILE A 95 4.11 13.66 5.42
CA ILE A 95 5.01 14.59 6.12
C ILE A 95 6.44 14.03 6.12
N ILE A 96 6.62 12.75 6.49
CA ILE A 96 7.94 12.11 6.50
C ILE A 96 8.55 12.08 5.11
N ALA A 97 7.77 11.77 4.06
CA ALA A 97 8.25 11.81 2.69
C ALA A 97 8.69 13.21 2.26
N SER A 98 8.00 14.25 2.73
CA SER A 98 8.34 15.66 2.44
C SER A 98 9.63 16.09 3.13
N VAL A 99 9.85 15.66 4.36
CA VAL A 99 11.06 16.00 5.14
C VAL A 99 12.27 15.18 4.69
N SER A 100 12.09 13.85 4.54
CA SER A 100 13.21 12.93 4.21
C SER A 100 13.66 13.02 2.76
N LYS A 101 12.83 13.57 1.87
CA LYS A 101 13.09 13.70 0.42
C LYS A 101 13.59 12.40 -0.24
N ARG A 102 13.20 11.25 0.30
CA ARG A 102 13.64 9.95 -0.21
C ARG A 102 12.89 9.58 -1.50
N PRO A 103 13.52 8.81 -2.40
CA PRO A 103 12.87 8.27 -3.58
C PRO A 103 11.81 7.22 -3.21
N PRO A 104 10.78 7.03 -4.05
CA PRO A 104 9.83 5.93 -3.89
C PRO A 104 10.52 4.58 -4.09
N ILE A 105 10.22 3.63 -3.20
CA ILE A 105 10.73 2.26 -3.32
C ILE A 105 9.78 1.48 -4.22
N ARG A 106 10.31 0.76 -5.19
CA ARG A 106 9.53 -0.18 -6.03
C ARG A 106 9.22 -1.42 -5.19
N LEU A 107 7.94 -1.61 -4.85
CA LEU A 107 7.48 -2.77 -4.08
C LEU A 107 6.81 -3.83 -4.97
N GLU A 108 6.90 -3.68 -6.29
CA GLU A 108 6.20 -4.53 -7.26
C GLU A 108 6.66 -5.99 -7.14
N ASN A 109 7.96 -6.24 -7.12
CA ASN A 109 8.52 -7.59 -6.94
C ASN A 109 8.30 -8.16 -5.53
N ARG A 110 8.20 -7.30 -4.51
CA ARG A 110 7.99 -7.72 -3.12
C ARG A 110 6.51 -7.83 -2.74
N ARG A 111 5.60 -7.41 -3.62
CA ARG A 111 4.15 -7.42 -3.38
C ARG A 111 3.64 -8.83 -3.08
N ARG A 112 4.13 -9.86 -3.76
CA ARG A 112 3.74 -11.25 -3.53
C ARG A 112 3.97 -11.73 -2.10
N PHE A 113 5.00 -11.20 -1.43
CA PHE A 113 5.30 -11.54 -0.03
C PHE A 113 4.39 -10.80 0.96
N LEU A 114 3.96 -9.58 0.63
CA LEU A 114 3.08 -8.78 1.49
C LEU A 114 1.60 -9.19 1.36
N PHE A 115 1.22 -9.79 0.22
CA PHE A 115 -0.16 -10.14 -0.09
C PHE A 115 -0.80 -11.14 0.88
N PRO A 116 -0.13 -12.19 1.40
CA PRO A 116 -0.76 -13.14 2.32
C PRO A 116 -0.98 -12.58 3.74
N PHE A 117 -0.25 -11.55 4.15
CA PHE A 117 -0.33 -11.04 5.54
C PHE A 117 -1.74 -10.59 5.96
N PRO A 118 -2.51 -9.81 5.18
CA PRO A 118 -3.86 -9.44 5.57
C PRO A 118 -4.78 -10.64 5.78
N PHE A 119 -4.65 -11.69 4.97
CA PHE A 119 -5.47 -12.90 5.11
C PHE A 119 -5.09 -13.70 6.35
N ILE A 120 -3.79 -13.82 6.64
CA ILE A 120 -3.29 -14.46 7.87
C ILE A 120 -3.81 -13.66 9.08
N GLY A 121 -3.68 -12.34 9.05
CA GLY A 121 -4.17 -11.47 10.11
C GLY A 121 -5.68 -11.61 10.34
N LEU A 122 -6.47 -11.61 9.26
CA LEU A 122 -7.92 -11.80 9.33
C LEU A 122 -8.28 -13.18 9.91
N ALA A 123 -7.56 -14.24 9.50
CA ALA A 123 -7.77 -15.58 10.03
C ALA A 123 -7.51 -15.63 11.55
N ILE A 124 -6.39 -15.06 12.01
CA ILE A 124 -6.06 -14.99 13.45
C ILE A 124 -7.13 -14.23 14.22
N ILE A 125 -7.56 -13.06 13.73
CA ILE A 125 -8.63 -12.25 14.35
C ILE A 125 -9.93 -13.04 14.38
N SER A 126 -10.32 -13.73 13.32
CA SER A 126 -11.52 -14.53 13.27
C SER A 126 -11.47 -15.71 14.27
N VAL A 127 -10.32 -16.37 14.40
CA VAL A 127 -10.12 -17.44 15.38
C VAL A 127 -10.17 -16.90 16.81
N SER A 128 -9.66 -15.69 17.07
CA SER A 128 -9.72 -15.08 18.41
C SER A 128 -11.13 -14.75 18.88
N MET A 129 -12.08 -14.59 17.95
CA MET A 129 -13.49 -14.41 18.28
C MET A 129 -14.16 -15.72 18.72
N MET A 130 -13.62 -16.88 18.30
CA MET A 130 -14.17 -18.21 18.63
C MET A 130 -13.49 -18.88 19.81
N ASN A 131 -12.24 -18.57 20.05
CA ASN A 131 -11.39 -19.27 21.00
C ASN A 131 -10.55 -18.27 21.79
N GLU A 132 -10.30 -18.58 23.03
CA GLU A 132 -9.32 -17.84 23.83
C GLU A 132 -7.92 -18.13 23.29
N ILE A 133 -7.32 -17.13 22.63
CA ILE A 133 -5.93 -17.17 22.18
C ILE A 133 -5.11 -16.11 22.92
N PRO A 134 -3.79 -16.29 23.06
CA PRO A 134 -2.95 -15.32 23.77
C PRO A 134 -3.01 -13.93 23.15
N ASP A 135 -3.00 -12.87 23.96
CA ASP A 135 -3.09 -11.47 23.52
C ASP A 135 -2.03 -11.09 22.51
N TYR A 136 -0.81 -11.63 22.63
CA TYR A 136 0.26 -11.37 21.65
C TYR A 136 -0.06 -11.91 20.25
N ALA A 137 -0.82 -13.01 20.17
CA ALA A 137 -1.25 -13.56 18.89
C ALA A 137 -2.36 -12.69 18.26
N ILE A 138 -3.28 -12.17 19.09
CA ILE A 138 -4.30 -11.20 18.64
C ILE A 138 -3.63 -9.93 18.13
N PHE A 139 -2.66 -9.40 18.88
CA PHE A 139 -1.89 -8.22 18.46
C PHE A 139 -1.14 -8.47 17.14
N ALA A 140 -0.47 -9.62 17.01
CA ALA A 140 0.20 -10.01 15.76
C ALA A 140 -0.79 -10.14 14.59
N GLY A 141 -1.98 -10.69 14.84
CA GLY A 141 -3.08 -10.73 13.87
C GLY A 141 -3.46 -9.34 13.36
N TRP A 142 -3.66 -8.38 14.27
CA TRP A 142 -3.97 -7.00 13.90
C TRP A 142 -2.82 -6.33 13.13
N VAL A 143 -1.57 -6.53 13.54
CA VAL A 143 -0.41 -6.01 12.83
C VAL A 143 -0.34 -6.58 11.41
N CYS A 144 -0.47 -7.89 11.25
CA CYS A 144 -0.48 -8.53 9.93
C CYS A 144 -1.63 -8.02 9.06
N PHE A 145 -2.80 -7.78 9.64
CA PHE A 145 -3.99 -7.37 8.92
C PHE A 145 -3.92 -5.92 8.44
N VAL A 146 -3.47 -5.00 9.29
CA VAL A 146 -3.52 -3.56 9.02
C VAL A 146 -2.22 -3.02 8.40
N LEU A 147 -1.05 -3.50 8.82
CA LEU A 147 0.24 -2.90 8.49
C LEU A 147 0.58 -2.85 6.99
N PRO A 148 0.24 -3.85 6.15
CA PRO A 148 0.66 -3.87 4.75
C PRO A 148 0.26 -2.63 3.95
N GLY A 149 -0.94 -2.08 4.18
CA GLY A 149 -1.39 -0.86 3.49
C GLY A 149 -0.62 0.39 3.88
N PRO A 150 -0.57 0.78 5.16
CA PRO A 150 0.26 1.88 5.63
C PRO A 150 1.74 1.75 5.24
N LEU A 151 2.30 0.54 5.26
CA LEU A 151 3.67 0.29 4.83
C LEU A 151 3.86 0.59 3.33
N TYR A 152 2.93 0.14 2.48
CA TYR A 152 2.92 0.48 1.06
C TYR A 152 2.82 1.99 0.84
N ILE A 153 1.89 2.66 1.54
CA ILE A 153 1.72 4.11 1.45
C ILE A 153 3.01 4.82 1.86
N HIS A 154 3.61 4.39 2.96
CA HIS A 154 4.81 5.01 3.49
C HIS A 154 6.04 4.84 2.58
N LEU A 155 6.28 3.65 2.06
CA LEU A 155 7.50 3.32 1.30
C LEU A 155 7.42 3.71 -0.18
N SER A 156 6.24 3.58 -0.79
CA SER A 156 6.08 3.73 -2.22
C SER A 156 5.20 4.92 -2.60
N TYR A 157 3.98 4.98 -2.04
CA TYR A 157 2.97 5.92 -2.52
C TYR A 157 3.23 7.37 -2.10
N ALA A 158 3.49 7.65 -0.83
CA ALA A 158 3.67 9.01 -0.32
C ALA A 158 4.90 9.73 -0.92
N PRO A 159 6.08 9.09 -1.08
CA PRO A 159 7.20 9.71 -1.78
C PRO A 159 6.87 10.03 -3.25
N ARG A 160 6.15 9.13 -3.93
CA ARG A 160 5.71 9.33 -5.32
C ARG A 160 4.73 10.49 -5.43
N TRP A 161 3.70 10.53 -4.59
CA TRP A 161 2.73 11.62 -4.56
C TRP A 161 3.39 12.98 -4.34
N ARG A 162 4.38 13.07 -3.44
CA ARG A 162 5.16 14.29 -3.21
C ARG A 162 5.85 14.81 -4.49
N ILE A 163 6.46 13.90 -5.26
CA ILE A 163 7.17 14.28 -6.50
C ILE A 163 6.16 14.82 -7.52
N ILE A 164 5.02 14.15 -7.66
CA ILE A 164 3.94 14.58 -8.57
C ILE A 164 3.33 15.92 -8.13
N ASP A 165 3.13 16.14 -6.82
CA ASP A 165 2.66 17.44 -6.29
C ASP A 165 3.65 18.57 -6.61
N ARG A 166 4.95 18.31 -6.54
CA ARG A 166 5.98 19.29 -6.97
C ARG A 166 5.91 19.57 -8.46
N LEU A 167 5.71 18.52 -9.26
CA LEU A 167 5.57 18.63 -10.70
C LEU A 167 4.34 19.46 -11.07
N ASP A 168 3.19 19.25 -10.39
CA ASP A 168 1.97 20.01 -10.58
C ASP A 168 2.16 21.51 -10.27
N ARG A 169 2.92 21.80 -9.23
CA ARG A 169 3.28 23.19 -8.84
C ARG A 169 4.36 23.83 -9.73
N GLY A 170 4.89 23.14 -10.74
CA GLY A 170 5.93 23.65 -11.62
C GLY A 170 7.31 23.73 -10.98
N LEU A 171 7.54 22.99 -9.89
CA LEU A 171 8.82 22.89 -9.22
C LEU A 171 9.63 21.72 -9.80
N GLN A 172 10.94 21.77 -9.66
CA GLN A 172 11.77 20.64 -10.04
C GLN A 172 11.44 19.42 -9.18
N PRO A 173 11.01 18.28 -9.77
CA PRO A 173 10.47 17.14 -9.03
C PRO A 173 11.52 16.46 -8.15
N PHE A 174 12.78 16.39 -8.60
CA PHE A 174 13.86 15.67 -7.93
C PHE A 174 14.79 16.54 -7.08
N ASP A 175 14.53 17.86 -7.00
CA ASP A 175 15.37 18.77 -6.25
C ASP A 175 15.48 18.39 -4.77
N GLY A 176 16.73 18.29 -4.28
CA GLY A 176 17.06 17.96 -2.91
C GLY A 176 16.87 16.49 -2.54
N MET A 177 16.73 15.59 -3.49
CA MET A 177 16.76 14.14 -3.22
C MET A 177 18.19 13.73 -2.80
N THR A 178 18.29 13.12 -1.62
CA THR A 178 19.56 12.77 -0.96
C THR A 178 20.24 11.52 -1.58
N ARG A 179 19.54 10.76 -2.41
CA ARG A 179 20.07 9.65 -3.18
C ARG A 179 19.79 9.88 -4.66
N THR A 180 20.87 9.99 -5.43
CA THR A 180 20.83 9.68 -6.86
C THR A 180 20.28 8.24 -6.96
N ILE A 181 19.27 8.03 -7.77
CA ILE A 181 18.76 6.68 -8.02
C ILE A 181 19.90 6.00 -8.78
N ASP A 182 20.62 5.09 -8.12
CA ASP A 182 21.57 4.21 -8.77
C ASP A 182 20.73 3.20 -9.57
N ILE A 183 20.62 3.50 -10.85
CA ILE A 183 19.83 2.78 -11.84
C ILE A 183 20.52 1.46 -12.20
N SER A 184 21.84 1.39 -12.00
CA SER A 184 22.67 0.19 -12.23
C SER A 184 22.19 -1.05 -11.45
N ASP A 185 21.70 -0.86 -10.22
CA ASP A 185 21.23 -1.99 -9.41
C ASP A 185 19.92 -2.63 -9.91
N SER A 186 19.15 -1.93 -10.75
CA SER A 186 17.89 -2.45 -11.28
C SER A 186 18.07 -3.24 -12.57
N GLU A 187 19.07 -2.92 -13.38
CA GLU A 187 19.39 -3.67 -14.60
C GLU A 187 20.08 -5.01 -14.27
N GLU A 188 20.95 -5.03 -13.25
CA GLU A 188 21.62 -6.26 -12.82
C GLU A 188 20.63 -7.32 -12.26
N VAL A 189 19.58 -6.87 -11.56
CA VAL A 189 18.55 -7.79 -11.00
C VAL A 189 17.62 -8.32 -12.10
N ILE A 190 17.31 -7.52 -13.12
CA ILE A 190 16.47 -7.96 -14.25
C ILE A 190 17.25 -8.92 -15.15
N ALA A 191 18.52 -8.63 -15.45
CA ALA A 191 19.37 -9.49 -16.26
C ALA A 191 19.58 -10.87 -15.60
N THR A 192 19.78 -10.93 -14.28
CA THR A 192 19.91 -12.22 -13.57
C THR A 192 18.62 -13.03 -13.51
N GLU A 193 17.44 -12.39 -13.41
CA GLU A 193 16.16 -13.13 -13.44
C GLU A 193 15.83 -13.69 -14.85
N ASP A 194 16.18 -12.96 -15.90
CA ASP A 194 15.97 -13.42 -17.29
C ASP A 194 16.93 -14.55 -17.66
N ASP A 195 18.20 -14.49 -17.22
CA ASP A 195 19.19 -15.55 -17.42
C ASP A 195 18.83 -16.85 -16.66
N GLU A 196 18.32 -16.76 -15.42
CA GLU A 196 17.83 -17.91 -14.65
C GLU A 196 16.58 -18.56 -15.28
N LEU A 197 15.71 -17.77 -15.91
CA LEU A 197 14.52 -18.28 -16.60
C LEU A 197 14.86 -18.96 -17.91
N GLU A 198 15.85 -18.44 -18.69
CA GLU A 198 16.33 -19.09 -19.91
C GLU A 198 17.02 -20.43 -19.59
N GLU A 199 17.82 -20.51 -18.53
CA GLU A 199 18.51 -21.76 -18.12
C GLU A 199 17.49 -22.85 -17.74
N VAL A 200 16.41 -22.50 -17.02
CA VAL A 200 15.33 -23.46 -16.65
C VAL A 200 14.53 -23.94 -17.86
N VAL A 201 14.35 -23.07 -18.88
CA VAL A 201 13.63 -23.44 -20.11
C VAL A 201 14.47 -24.36 -20.96
N ASP A 202 15.78 -24.15 -21.09
CA ASP A 202 16.68 -24.98 -21.84
C ASP A 202 16.88 -26.38 -21.21
N GLU A 203 16.96 -26.47 -19.87
CA GLU A 203 16.97 -27.77 -19.18
C GLU A 203 15.68 -28.56 -19.39
N SER A 204 14.53 -27.89 -19.45
CA SER A 204 13.22 -28.55 -19.64
C SER A 204 12.97 -29.06 -21.07
N GLN A 205 13.76 -28.59 -22.08
CA GLN A 205 13.65 -28.99 -23.48
C GLN A 205 14.68 -30.08 -23.87
N SER A 206 15.61 -30.41 -22.96
CA SER A 206 16.67 -31.39 -23.24
C SER A 206 16.35 -32.82 -22.73
N ASP A 207 15.20 -33.02 -22.08
CA ASP A 207 14.66 -34.33 -21.67
C ASP A 207 13.50 -34.76 -22.59
#